data_c71d3bdf89e6a3a1d053f39ac1623819
#
_entry.id   c71d3bdf89e6a3a1d053f39ac1623819
#
_cell.length_a   1.000
_cell.length_b   1.000
_cell.length_c   1.000
_cell.angle_alpha   90.00
_cell.angle_beta   90.00
_cell.angle_gamma   90.00
#
_symmetry.space_group_name_H-M   'P 1'
#
loop_
_entity.id
_entity.type
_entity.pdbx_description
1 polymer ?
#
loop_
_entity_poly.entity_id
_entity_poly.type
_entity_poly.pdbx_seq_one_letter_code
_entity_poly.pdbx_strand_id
1 'polypeptide(L)' 'MSKRVVYVVEPRDGGDWAAQRRGTERAAVVVENKADAINEARRLAQQHTLSQVVIKGENGRIEREYTYGEDPRRFPG' A
#
# COMPACT_ATOMS: atom_id res chain seq x y z
N MET A 1 11.95 11.38 -14.24
CA MET A 1 11.10 11.68 -13.12
C MET A 1 10.64 10.40 -12.43
N SER A 2 11.00 10.23 -11.20
CA SER A 2 10.61 9.02 -10.51
C SER A 2 9.19 9.17 -9.96
N LYS A 3 8.41 8.13 -10.10
CA LYS A 3 7.06 8.10 -9.58
C LYS A 3 6.99 7.10 -8.44
N ARG A 4 6.40 7.54 -7.36
CA ARG A 4 6.18 6.65 -6.24
C ARG A 4 4.95 5.80 -6.54
N VAL A 5 5.10 4.50 -6.36
CA VAL A 5 3.98 3.58 -6.50
C VAL A 5 3.30 3.48 -5.14
N VAL A 6 2.00 3.70 -5.11
CA VAL A 6 1.25 3.68 -3.85
C VAL A 6 0.25 2.54 -3.88
N TYR A 7 0.29 1.70 -2.85
CA TYR A 7 -0.71 0.66 -2.64
C TYR A 7 -1.55 1.06 -1.45
N VAL A 8 -2.85 0.92 -1.58
CA VAL A 8 -3.80 1.26 -0.52
C VAL A 8 -4.46 -0.01 -0.04
N VAL A 9 -4.38 -0.25 1.26
CA VAL A 9 -5.05 -1.38 1.90
C VAL A 9 -6.34 -0.84 2.51
N GLU A 10 -7.47 -1.42 2.13
CA GLU A 10 -8.76 -0.93 2.59
C GLU A 10 -9.78 -2.05 2.69
N PRO A 11 -10.77 -1.88 3.56
CA PRO A 11 -11.83 -2.89 3.69
C PRO A 11 -12.80 -2.80 2.52
N ARG A 12 -13.42 -3.93 2.21
CA ARG A 12 -14.43 -4.01 1.17
C ARG A 12 -15.79 -4.29 1.82
N ASP A 13 -16.83 -4.07 1.04
CA ASP A 13 -18.19 -4.21 1.54
C ASP A 13 -18.53 -5.60 2.05
N GLY A 14 -17.91 -6.62 1.48
CA GLY A 14 -18.20 -8.00 1.89
C GLY A 14 -17.43 -8.48 3.12
N GLY A 15 -16.68 -7.60 3.75
CA GLY A 15 -15.91 -7.98 4.93
C GLY A 15 -14.47 -8.37 4.64
N ASP A 16 -14.12 -8.53 3.38
CA ASP A 16 -12.74 -8.81 3.00
C ASP A 16 -11.97 -7.52 2.86
N TRP A 17 -10.69 -7.66 2.58
CA TRP A 17 -9.77 -6.55 2.46
C TRP A 17 -9.07 -6.60 1.12
N ALA A 18 -8.70 -5.44 0.62
CA ALA A 18 -8.02 -5.35 -0.66
C ALA A 18 -6.76 -4.51 -0.56
N ALA A 19 -5.77 -4.87 -1.36
CA ALA A 19 -4.62 -4.03 -1.62
C ALA A 19 -4.75 -3.59 -3.07
N GLN A 20 -4.81 -2.29 -3.29
CA GLN A 20 -5.02 -1.73 -4.62
C GLN A 20 -3.97 -0.70 -4.92
N ARG A 21 -3.38 -0.78 -6.11
CA ARG A 21 -2.44 0.24 -6.55
C ARG A 21 -3.21 1.50 -6.93
N ARG A 22 -2.80 2.62 -6.37
CA ARG A 22 -3.45 3.89 -6.66
C ARG A 22 -3.38 4.19 -8.16
N GLY A 23 -4.49 4.62 -8.72
CA GLY A 23 -4.56 4.92 -10.14
C GLY A 23 -5.06 3.78 -10.99
N THR A 24 -5.34 2.63 -10.39
CA THR A 24 -5.92 1.50 -11.11
C THR A 24 -7.33 1.24 -10.60
N GLU A 25 -8.13 0.60 -11.43
CA GLU A 25 -9.51 0.29 -11.06
C GLU A 25 -9.66 -1.06 -10.39
N ARG A 26 -8.66 -1.92 -10.54
CA ARG A 26 -8.72 -3.27 -9.99
C ARG A 26 -7.86 -3.40 -8.76
N ALA A 27 -8.35 -4.17 -7.81
CA ALA A 27 -7.53 -4.53 -6.67
C ALA A 27 -6.41 -5.44 -7.15
N ALA A 28 -5.20 -5.21 -6.63
CA ALA A 28 -4.10 -6.11 -6.92
C ALA A 28 -4.30 -7.44 -6.22
N VAL A 29 -4.84 -7.39 -4.99
CA VAL A 29 -5.06 -8.57 -4.17
C VAL A 29 -6.33 -8.35 -3.35
N VAL A 30 -7.13 -9.40 -3.21
CA VAL A 30 -8.28 -9.40 -2.31
C VAL A 30 -8.11 -10.60 -1.39
N VAL A 31 -8.16 -10.36 -0.08
CA VAL A 31 -7.93 -11.39 0.91
C VAL A 31 -8.97 -11.27 2.02
N GLU A 32 -9.00 -12.26 2.90
CA GLU A 32 -10.06 -12.34 3.90
C GLU A 32 -9.85 -11.40 5.08
N ASN A 33 -8.61 -11.00 5.37
CA ASN A 33 -8.37 -10.19 6.55
C ASN A 33 -7.34 -9.10 6.27
N LYS A 34 -7.32 -8.13 7.19
CA LYS A 34 -6.47 -6.96 7.07
C LYS A 34 -4.99 -7.31 7.10
N ALA A 35 -4.60 -8.22 7.98
CA ALA A 35 -3.19 -8.57 8.13
C ALA A 35 -2.62 -9.14 6.84
N ASP A 36 -3.38 -10.00 6.17
CA ASP A 36 -2.93 -10.58 4.91
C ASP A 36 -2.86 -9.52 3.81
N ALA A 37 -3.82 -8.59 3.80
CA ALA A 37 -3.81 -7.50 2.81
C ALA A 37 -2.57 -6.63 3.00
N ILE A 38 -2.23 -6.33 4.25
CA ILE A 38 -1.04 -5.53 4.54
C ILE A 38 0.21 -6.25 4.08
N ASN A 39 0.32 -7.54 4.38
CA ASN A 39 1.49 -8.32 3.98
C ASN A 39 1.66 -8.35 2.47
N GLU A 40 0.56 -8.55 1.75
CA GLU A 40 0.61 -8.58 0.29
C GLU A 40 0.97 -7.21 -0.28
N ALA A 41 0.38 -6.15 0.27
CA ALA A 41 0.68 -4.80 -0.20
C ALA A 41 2.15 -4.47 0.01
N ARG A 42 2.69 -4.85 1.16
CA ARG A 42 4.11 -4.59 1.45
C ARG A 42 5.02 -5.38 0.51
N ARG A 43 4.65 -6.64 0.25
CA ARG A 43 5.44 -7.46 -0.67
C ARG A 43 5.47 -6.84 -2.07
N LEU A 44 4.31 -6.40 -2.55
CA LEU A 44 4.23 -5.78 -3.86
C LEU A 44 4.97 -4.45 -3.89
N ALA A 45 4.83 -3.66 -2.84
CA ALA A 45 5.48 -2.35 -2.80
C ALA A 45 6.99 -2.47 -2.82
N GLN A 46 7.53 -3.49 -2.15
CA GLN A 46 8.98 -3.67 -2.08
C GLN A 46 9.61 -4.05 -3.41
N GLN A 47 8.79 -4.41 -4.39
CA GLN A 47 9.29 -4.71 -5.73
C GLN A 47 9.59 -3.45 -6.55
N HIS A 48 9.19 -2.30 -6.04
CA HIS A 48 9.41 -1.03 -6.72
C HIS A 48 10.50 -0.23 -6.02
N THR A 49 11.18 0.60 -6.79
CA THR A 49 12.28 1.41 -6.25
C THR A 49 11.77 2.40 -5.22
N LEU A 50 10.67 3.08 -5.54
CA LEU A 50 10.03 4.00 -4.60
C LEU A 50 8.57 3.61 -4.48
N SER A 51 8.13 3.35 -3.26
CA SER A 51 6.75 2.94 -3.06
C SER A 51 6.27 3.29 -1.67
N GLN A 52 4.97 3.19 -1.49
CA GLN A 52 4.33 3.50 -0.24
C GLN A 52 3.12 2.60 -0.07
N VAL A 53 2.88 2.15 1.14
CA VAL A 53 1.67 1.41 1.48
C VAL A 53 0.88 2.25 2.46
N VAL A 54 -0.36 2.56 2.10
CA VAL A 54 -1.29 3.31 2.94
C VAL A 54 -2.33 2.33 3.46
N ILE A 55 -2.48 2.26 4.77
CA ILE A 55 -3.40 1.30 5.39
C ILE A 55 -4.55 2.07 6.00
N LYS A 56 -5.76 1.77 5.53
CA LYS A 56 -6.97 2.39 6.05
C LYS A 56 -7.65 1.46 7.04
N GLY A 57 -8.32 2.05 8.01
CA GLY A 57 -9.13 1.29 8.94
C GLY A 57 -10.53 1.08 8.41
N GLU A 58 -11.37 0.43 9.20
CA GLU A 58 -12.74 0.13 8.81
C GLU A 58 -13.58 1.38 8.61
N ASN A 59 -13.18 2.46 9.24
CA ASN A 59 -13.87 3.75 9.09
C ASN A 59 -13.38 4.55 7.89
N GLY A 60 -12.47 3.99 7.09
CA GLY A 60 -11.95 4.68 5.92
C GLY A 60 -10.81 5.64 6.19
N ARG A 61 -10.43 5.80 7.44
CA ARG A 61 -9.33 6.70 7.80
C ARG A 61 -7.99 6.01 7.70
N ILE A 62 -6.97 6.77 7.34
CA ILE A 62 -5.61 6.23 7.27
C ILE A 62 -5.10 5.98 8.68
N GLU A 63 -4.70 4.73 8.95
CA GLU A 63 -4.17 4.34 10.25
C GLU A 63 -2.65 4.28 10.26
N ARG A 64 -2.06 3.93 9.12
CA ARG A 64 -0.62 3.74 9.08
C ARG A 64 -0.13 3.83 7.64
N GLU A 65 1.12 4.22 7.50
CA GLU A 65 1.78 4.25 6.20
C GLU A 65 3.17 3.65 6.31
N TYR A 66 3.56 2.90 5.28
CA TYR A 66 4.92 2.40 5.14
C TYR A 66 5.51 2.99 3.88
N THR A 67 6.74 3.44 3.96
CA THR A 67 7.44 4.01 2.81
C THR A 67 8.66 3.16 2.53
N TYR A 68 8.83 2.77 1.27
CA TYR A 68 9.95 1.97 0.83
C TYR A 68 10.74 2.71 -0.23
N GLY A 69 12.03 2.47 -0.23
CA GLY A 69 12.92 3.14 -1.15
C GLY A 69 13.50 4.38 -0.52
N GLU A 70 14.58 4.86 -1.10
CA GLU A 70 15.32 5.95 -0.51
C GLU A 70 15.43 7.11 -1.48
N ASP A 71 15.14 8.30 -0.98
CA ASP A 71 15.41 9.52 -1.72
C ASP A 71 16.87 9.86 -1.49
N PRO A 72 17.70 9.91 -2.54
CA PRO A 72 19.11 10.23 -2.37
C PRO A 72 19.36 11.52 -1.59
N ARG A 73 18.44 12.44 -1.67
CA ARG A 73 18.60 13.72 -1.00
C ARG A 73 18.41 13.65 0.50
N ARG A 74 17.94 12.53 1.01
CA ARG A 74 17.75 12.34 2.44
C ARG A 74 19.03 11.99 3.16
N PHE A 75 20.02 11.59 2.43
CA PHE A 75 21.27 11.20 3.05
C PHE A 75 22.20 12.39 3.18
N PRO A 76 22.56 12.71 4.37
CA PRO A 76 23.54 13.78 4.58
C PRO A 76 24.89 13.23 4.19
N GLY A 77 25.20 13.36 3.08
CA GLY A 77 26.52 12.99 2.63
C GLY A 77 27.00 11.63 3.01
#